data_7a2766e4512897917d20595eff0dccee
#
_entry.id   7a2766e4512897917d20595eff0dccee
#
_cell.length_a   1.000
_cell.length_b   1.000
_cell.length_c   1.000
_cell.angle_alpha   90.00
_cell.angle_beta   90.00
_cell.angle_gamma   90.00
#
_symmetry.space_group_name_H-M   'P 1'
#
loop_
_entity.id
_entity.type
_entity.pdbx_description
1 polymer ?
#
loop_
_entity_poly.entity_id
_entity_poly.type
_entity_poly.pdbx_seq_one_letter_code
_entity_poly.pdbx_strand_id
1 'polypeptide(L)'
;RHAGYWTELCGKMHFIGPDQEHGFNQRSVTDVYPANFQWIADWQAGPAFVPSGTALNGVVEAGPCVRTMQEDYDDEVEHTAIQSLYDRAREKDRQPFFQIISFTSPHTPFTVCQEYWDRYEADEIDEPSVSELPFEELDYHSKALFFAHGRHRHRVTKEHLMAARQAYYGMISYIDDKVGHILNTLEKTGQRDN
;
A
#
# COMPACT_ATOMS: atom_id res chain seq x y z
N ARG A 1 13.85 -20.95 -4.02
CA ARG A 1 13.86 -22.37 -3.64
C ARG A 1 14.84 -23.20 -4.47
N HIS A 2 14.65 -23.34 -5.77
CA HIS A 2 15.48 -24.21 -6.61
C HIS A 2 16.96 -23.83 -6.61
N ALA A 3 17.30 -22.58 -6.40
CA ALA A 3 18.68 -22.11 -6.29
C ALA A 3 19.26 -22.18 -4.86
N GLY A 4 18.59 -22.87 -3.94
CA GLY A 4 19.06 -23.03 -2.55
C GLY A 4 18.73 -21.85 -1.63
N TYR A 5 17.89 -20.90 -2.08
CA TYR A 5 17.46 -19.80 -1.24
C TYR A 5 16.26 -20.20 -0.36
N TRP A 6 16.29 -19.77 0.89
CA TRP A 6 15.08 -19.66 1.68
C TRP A 6 14.28 -18.46 1.17
N THR A 7 12.97 -18.62 1.02
CA THR A 7 12.12 -17.57 0.49
C THR A 7 10.98 -17.25 1.44
N GLU A 8 10.80 -15.98 1.75
CA GLU A 8 9.79 -15.49 2.69
C GLU A 8 8.99 -14.35 2.10
N LEU A 9 7.69 -14.38 2.35
CA LEU A 9 6.76 -13.29 2.06
C LEU A 9 6.21 -12.75 3.36
N CYS A 10 6.39 -11.46 3.58
CA CYS A 10 5.85 -10.73 4.71
C CYS A 10 4.99 -9.58 4.20
N GLY A 11 3.66 -9.74 4.31
CA GLY A 11 2.73 -8.67 3.97
C GLY A 11 1.88 -8.89 2.72
N LYS A 12 1.44 -7.78 2.12
CA LYS A 12 0.43 -7.70 1.08
C LYS A 12 0.92 -8.19 -0.28
N MET A 13 0.20 -9.12 -0.89
CA MET A 13 0.39 -9.52 -2.29
C MET A 13 -0.91 -9.61 -3.08
N HIS A 14 -2.05 -9.51 -2.39
CA HIS A 14 -3.38 -9.61 -2.96
C HIS A 14 -3.62 -10.95 -3.69
N PHE A 15 -3.09 -12.03 -3.13
CA PHE A 15 -3.30 -13.37 -3.67
C PHE A 15 -4.75 -13.82 -3.47
N ILE A 16 -5.35 -14.33 -4.52
CA ILE A 16 -6.71 -14.87 -4.52
C ILE A 16 -6.66 -16.39 -4.57
N GLY A 17 -7.49 -17.03 -3.76
CA GLY A 17 -7.59 -18.48 -3.68
C GLY A 17 -6.88 -19.10 -2.47
N PRO A 18 -6.88 -20.45 -2.38
CA PRO A 18 -6.37 -21.14 -1.21
C PRO A 18 -4.84 -21.19 -1.11
N ASP A 19 -4.14 -21.11 -2.24
CA ASP A 19 -2.67 -21.04 -2.23
C ASP A 19 -2.24 -19.61 -1.90
N GLN A 20 -1.77 -19.41 -0.69
CA GLN A 20 -1.31 -18.11 -0.19
C GLN A 20 0.21 -18.03 -0.09
N GLU A 21 0.92 -19.11 -0.35
CA GLU A 21 2.38 -19.15 -0.33
C GLU A 21 3.02 -18.95 -1.70
N HIS A 22 2.34 -19.35 -2.78
CA HIS A 22 2.81 -19.22 -4.17
C HIS A 22 4.29 -19.58 -4.37
N GLY A 23 4.74 -20.64 -3.71
CA GLY A 23 6.12 -21.11 -3.81
C GLY A 23 7.10 -20.51 -2.82
N PHE A 24 6.74 -19.55 -1.99
CA PHE A 24 7.53 -19.16 -0.83
C PHE A 24 7.65 -20.32 0.17
N ASN A 25 8.72 -20.35 0.95
CA ASN A 25 8.88 -21.32 2.04
C ASN A 25 8.00 -20.94 3.24
N GLN A 26 7.79 -19.65 3.42
CA GLN A 26 7.02 -19.10 4.53
C GLN A 26 6.30 -17.84 4.10
N ARG A 27 5.10 -17.66 4.62
CA ARG A 27 4.38 -16.40 4.64
C ARG A 27 4.17 -15.97 6.09
N SER A 28 4.86 -14.91 6.52
CA SER A 28 4.94 -14.51 7.93
C SER A 28 3.82 -13.59 8.34
N VAL A 29 3.32 -12.74 7.43
CA VAL A 29 2.13 -11.92 7.62
C VAL A 29 1.17 -12.21 6.47
N THR A 30 -0.09 -12.45 6.80
CA THR A 30 -1.15 -12.70 5.80
C THR A 30 -1.53 -11.42 5.07
N ASP A 31 -2.30 -11.55 3.99
CA ASP A 31 -2.80 -10.38 3.27
C ASP A 31 -3.83 -9.60 4.11
N VAL A 32 -3.86 -8.29 3.93
CA VAL A 32 -4.88 -7.41 4.51
C VAL A 32 -6.25 -7.59 3.83
N TYR A 33 -6.25 -8.13 2.61
CA TYR A 33 -7.46 -8.37 1.83
C TYR A 33 -7.92 -9.82 1.93
N PRO A 34 -9.22 -10.07 1.81
CA PRO A 34 -9.73 -11.43 1.78
C PRO A 34 -9.23 -12.18 0.53
N ALA A 35 -8.85 -13.45 0.72
CA ALA A 35 -8.37 -14.32 -0.36
C ALA A 35 -9.49 -14.86 -1.28
N ASN A 36 -10.68 -14.33 -1.19
CA ASN A 36 -11.83 -14.72 -2.01
C ASN A 36 -12.12 -13.69 -3.11
N PHE A 37 -13.09 -14.01 -3.97
CA PHE A 37 -13.46 -13.16 -5.10
C PHE A 37 -14.40 -11.99 -4.76
N GLN A 38 -14.68 -11.72 -3.48
CA GLN A 38 -15.62 -10.67 -3.07
C GLN A 38 -15.21 -9.25 -3.50
N TRP A 39 -13.92 -9.05 -3.77
CA TRP A 39 -13.36 -7.75 -4.17
C TRP A 39 -13.19 -7.61 -5.68
N ILE A 40 -13.67 -8.59 -6.45
CA ILE A 40 -13.66 -8.49 -7.90
C ILE A 40 -14.85 -7.63 -8.34
N ALA A 41 -14.57 -6.72 -9.27
CA ALA A 41 -15.55 -5.84 -9.85
C ALA A 41 -16.68 -6.63 -10.52
N ASP A 42 -17.91 -6.28 -10.23
CA ASP A 42 -19.07 -6.71 -11.03
C ASP A 42 -19.15 -5.85 -12.30
N TRP A 43 -18.49 -6.30 -13.35
CA TRP A 43 -18.45 -5.59 -14.63
C TRP A 43 -19.81 -5.50 -15.33
N GLN A 44 -20.80 -6.30 -14.89
CA GLN A 44 -22.17 -6.25 -15.44
C GLN A 44 -23.02 -5.19 -14.76
N ALA A 45 -22.65 -4.73 -13.58
CA ALA A 45 -23.40 -3.73 -12.84
C ALA A 45 -23.34 -2.32 -13.48
N GLY A 46 -22.40 -2.08 -14.39
CA GLY A 46 -22.24 -0.78 -15.05
C GLY A 46 -22.12 0.38 -14.05
N PRO A 47 -22.83 1.49 -14.24
CA PRO A 47 -22.76 2.65 -13.36
C PRO A 47 -23.27 2.41 -11.92
N ALA A 48 -23.99 1.31 -11.68
CA ALA A 48 -24.44 0.93 -10.33
C ALA A 48 -23.35 0.27 -9.52
N PHE A 49 -22.26 -0.18 -10.15
CA PHE A 49 -21.12 -0.77 -9.48
C PHE A 49 -20.45 0.23 -8.53
N VAL A 50 -20.18 -0.21 -7.31
CA VAL A 50 -19.41 0.54 -6.33
C VAL A 50 -18.15 -0.26 -6.04
N PRO A 51 -17.00 0.13 -6.59
CA PRO A 51 -15.75 -0.55 -6.28
C PRO A 51 -15.40 -0.36 -4.80
N SER A 52 -14.91 -1.42 -4.18
CA SER A 52 -14.22 -1.33 -2.89
C SER A 52 -12.74 -1.03 -3.13
N GLY A 53 -12.12 -0.31 -2.21
CA GLY A 53 -10.66 -0.13 -2.16
C GLY A 53 -10.07 0.92 -3.10
N THR A 54 -10.69 1.22 -4.24
CA THR A 54 -10.23 2.23 -5.21
C THR A 54 -11.27 3.33 -5.46
N ALA A 55 -12.30 3.40 -4.62
CA ALA A 55 -13.34 4.38 -4.73
C ALA A 55 -12.82 5.80 -4.46
N LEU A 56 -13.34 6.78 -5.20
CA LEU A 56 -12.92 8.18 -5.10
C LEU A 56 -13.22 8.82 -3.73
N ASN A 57 -14.06 8.19 -2.91
CA ASN A 57 -14.26 8.64 -1.54
C ASN A 57 -12.95 8.71 -0.74
N GLY A 58 -11.96 7.84 -1.01
CA GLY A 58 -10.65 7.93 -0.39
C GLY A 58 -9.88 9.21 -0.71
N VAL A 59 -10.25 9.94 -1.77
CA VAL A 59 -9.73 11.27 -2.09
C VAL A 59 -10.54 12.36 -1.38
N VAL A 60 -11.87 12.21 -1.36
CA VAL A 60 -12.78 13.20 -0.77
C VAL A 60 -12.67 13.24 0.76
N GLU A 61 -12.38 12.11 1.36
CA GLU A 61 -12.21 11.92 2.82
C GLU A 61 -10.75 11.99 3.27
N ALA A 62 -9.84 12.38 2.36
CA ALA A 62 -8.40 12.46 2.65
C ALA A 62 -8.08 13.47 3.75
N GLY A 63 -7.08 13.15 4.57
CA GLY A 63 -6.62 14.04 5.61
C GLY A 63 -5.94 13.33 6.78
N PRO A 64 -5.66 14.08 7.85
CA PRO A 64 -5.05 13.52 9.05
C PRO A 64 -6.05 12.66 9.84
N CYS A 65 -5.53 11.67 10.54
CA CYS A 65 -6.29 10.81 11.44
C CYS A 65 -5.48 10.47 12.71
N VAL A 66 -6.11 9.80 13.65
CA VAL A 66 -5.39 9.31 14.83
C VAL A 66 -4.61 8.06 14.48
N ARG A 67 -5.24 7.12 13.76
CA ARG A 67 -4.66 5.85 13.37
C ARG A 67 -5.51 5.18 12.30
N THR A 68 -4.90 4.49 11.36
CA THR A 68 -5.59 3.71 10.33
C THR A 68 -5.36 2.21 10.50
N MET A 69 -6.26 1.38 9.96
CA MET A 69 -6.04 -0.06 9.86
C MET A 69 -4.84 -0.41 8.95
N GLN A 70 -4.53 0.45 7.98
CA GLN A 70 -3.34 0.27 7.12
C GLN A 70 -2.05 0.45 7.92
N GLU A 71 -2.00 1.47 8.79
CA GLU A 71 -0.85 1.68 9.68
C GLU A 71 -0.69 0.52 10.66
N ASP A 72 -1.79 -0.01 11.23
CA ASP A 72 -1.72 -1.19 12.11
C ASP A 72 -1.14 -2.40 11.37
N TYR A 73 -1.59 -2.64 10.16
CA TYR A 73 -1.10 -3.73 9.32
C TYR A 73 0.38 -3.53 8.92
N ASP A 74 0.74 -2.33 8.49
CA ASP A 74 2.10 -2.02 8.07
C ASP A 74 3.10 -2.08 9.24
N ASP A 75 2.67 -1.74 10.46
CA ASP A 75 3.46 -1.93 11.69
C ASP A 75 3.68 -3.41 12.00
N GLU A 76 2.67 -4.27 11.81
CA GLU A 76 2.81 -5.71 11.95
C GLU A 76 3.80 -6.28 10.93
N VAL A 77 3.71 -5.83 9.68
CA VAL A 77 4.63 -6.24 8.60
C VAL A 77 6.06 -5.84 8.94
N GLU A 78 6.30 -4.59 9.35
CA GLU A 78 7.62 -4.12 9.76
C GLU A 78 8.18 -4.93 10.92
N HIS A 79 7.40 -5.05 12.00
CA HIS A 79 7.81 -5.79 13.19
C HIS A 79 8.20 -7.23 12.86
N THR A 80 7.35 -7.92 12.10
CA THR A 80 7.57 -9.33 11.75
C THR A 80 8.78 -9.49 10.83
N ALA A 81 8.95 -8.60 9.86
CA ALA A 81 10.12 -8.62 8.98
C ALA A 81 11.43 -8.41 9.76
N ILE A 82 11.46 -7.48 10.69
CA ILE A 82 12.61 -7.22 11.56
C ILE A 82 12.91 -8.43 12.45
N GLN A 83 11.89 -9.07 13.04
CA GLN A 83 12.08 -10.30 13.82
C GLN A 83 12.67 -11.42 12.98
N SER A 84 12.16 -11.62 11.75
CA SER A 84 12.70 -12.63 10.83
C SER A 84 14.18 -12.39 10.49
N LEU A 85 14.59 -11.14 10.29
CA LEU A 85 16.00 -10.80 10.04
C LEU A 85 16.89 -11.12 11.25
N TYR A 86 16.43 -10.85 12.47
CA TYR A 86 17.15 -11.22 13.68
C TYR A 86 17.23 -12.74 13.87
N ASP A 87 16.15 -13.48 13.61
CA ASP A 87 16.14 -14.93 13.72
C ASP A 87 17.14 -15.54 12.74
N ARG A 88 17.16 -15.06 11.50
CA ARG A 88 18.17 -15.49 10.53
C ARG A 88 19.60 -15.17 10.93
N ALA A 89 19.83 -14.03 11.56
CA ALA A 89 21.17 -13.68 12.06
C ALA A 89 21.66 -14.62 13.16
N ARG A 90 20.75 -15.28 13.89
CA ARG A 90 21.06 -16.26 14.96
C ARG A 90 21.35 -17.66 14.41
N GLU A 91 20.94 -17.99 13.19
CA GLU A 91 21.18 -19.28 12.56
C GLU A 91 22.65 -19.46 12.21
N LYS A 92 23.27 -20.59 12.63
CA LYS A 92 24.69 -20.86 12.36
C LYS A 92 24.99 -21.27 10.93
N ASP A 93 24.11 -22.12 10.35
CA ASP A 93 24.23 -22.69 9.01
C ASP A 93 23.11 -22.15 8.11
N ARG A 94 22.96 -20.82 8.06
CA ARG A 94 21.90 -20.17 7.32
C ARG A 94 22.05 -20.34 5.80
N GLN A 95 20.96 -20.70 5.16
CA GLN A 95 20.84 -20.58 3.72
C GLN A 95 20.78 -19.11 3.31
N PRO A 96 21.26 -18.74 2.12
CA PRO A 96 20.94 -17.44 1.55
C PRO A 96 19.42 -17.28 1.49
N PHE A 97 18.93 -16.07 1.70
CA PHE A 97 17.50 -15.83 1.75
C PHE A 97 17.05 -14.79 0.72
N PHE A 98 15.79 -14.87 0.37
CA PHE A 98 15.07 -13.89 -0.41
C PHE A 98 13.77 -13.56 0.34
N GLN A 99 13.65 -12.34 0.84
CA GLN A 99 12.50 -11.87 1.58
C GLN A 99 11.81 -10.75 0.82
N ILE A 100 10.51 -10.88 0.62
CA ILE A 100 9.64 -9.79 0.17
C ILE A 100 8.93 -9.20 1.40
N ILE A 101 9.11 -7.91 1.61
CA ILE A 101 8.41 -7.14 2.63
C ILE A 101 7.49 -6.18 1.90
N SER A 102 6.19 -6.34 2.06
CA SER A 102 5.20 -5.63 1.26
C SER A 102 4.17 -4.92 2.14
N PHE A 103 4.25 -3.61 2.14
CA PHE A 103 3.36 -2.71 2.86
C PHE A 103 2.07 -2.42 2.10
N THR A 104 1.07 -1.91 2.80
CA THR A 104 -0.19 -1.43 2.20
C THR A 104 -0.09 0.01 1.78
N SER A 105 0.51 0.86 2.61
CA SER A 105 0.72 2.27 2.27
C SER A 105 1.71 2.43 1.12
N PRO A 106 1.54 3.41 0.24
CA PRO A 106 0.58 4.52 0.26
C PRO A 106 -0.71 4.27 -0.55
N HIS A 107 -1.32 3.10 -0.45
CA HIS A 107 -2.60 2.79 -1.09
C HIS A 107 -3.75 3.62 -0.47
N THR A 108 -4.76 3.97 -1.27
CA THR A 108 -6.00 4.61 -0.76
C THR A 108 -6.68 3.78 0.34
N PRO A 109 -7.40 4.38 1.32
CA PRO A 109 -7.73 5.80 1.49
C PRO A 109 -6.52 6.66 1.86
N PHE A 110 -6.50 7.91 1.42
CA PHE A 110 -5.41 8.84 1.68
C PHE A 110 -5.59 9.51 3.04
N THR A 111 -5.35 8.72 4.07
CA THR A 111 -5.38 9.15 5.47
C THR A 111 -4.10 8.70 6.15
N VAL A 112 -3.53 9.53 6.99
CA VAL A 112 -2.28 9.29 7.69
C VAL A 112 -2.33 9.93 9.08
N CYS A 113 -1.60 9.38 10.04
CA CYS A 113 -1.57 9.95 11.38
C CYS A 113 -0.98 11.37 11.37
N GLN A 114 -1.39 12.18 12.34
CA GLN A 114 -1.10 13.61 12.41
C GLN A 114 0.41 13.92 12.30
N GLU A 115 1.24 13.08 12.90
CA GLU A 115 2.71 13.22 12.87
C GLU A 115 3.28 13.29 11.46
N TYR A 116 2.79 12.47 10.54
CA TYR A 116 3.26 12.43 9.16
C TYR A 116 2.55 13.47 8.29
N TRP A 117 1.30 13.80 8.61
CA TRP A 117 0.59 14.89 7.98
C TRP A 117 1.31 16.22 8.18
N ASP A 118 1.75 16.51 9.40
CA ASP A 118 2.41 17.76 9.80
C ASP A 118 3.85 17.91 9.26
N ARG A 119 4.38 16.88 8.59
CA ARG A 119 5.69 16.99 7.93
C ARG A 119 5.65 17.84 6.65
N TYR A 120 4.48 18.14 6.14
CA TYR A 120 4.28 18.86 4.89
C TYR A 120 3.29 19.99 5.08
N GLU A 121 3.73 21.20 4.78
CA GLU A 121 2.84 22.36 4.78
C GLU A 121 1.99 22.39 3.50
N ALA A 122 0.74 22.85 3.61
CA ALA A 122 -0.21 22.81 2.50
C ALA A 122 0.23 23.64 1.29
N ASP A 123 1.02 24.70 1.49
CA ASP A 123 1.56 25.57 0.45
C ASP A 123 2.82 25.01 -0.23
N GLU A 124 3.44 23.96 0.34
CA GLU A 124 4.55 23.23 -0.28
C GLU A 124 4.07 22.13 -1.25
N ILE A 125 2.77 21.79 -1.21
CA ILE A 125 2.20 20.74 -2.04
C ILE A 125 1.96 21.26 -3.45
N ASP A 126 2.62 20.67 -4.44
CA ASP A 126 2.46 21.02 -5.84
C ASP A 126 1.08 20.64 -6.38
N GLU A 127 0.54 21.46 -7.27
CA GLU A 127 -0.67 21.13 -8.01
C GLU A 127 -0.38 20.12 -9.13
N PRO A 128 -1.37 19.33 -9.56
CA PRO A 128 -1.19 18.47 -10.74
C PRO A 128 -0.80 19.29 -11.97
N SER A 129 0.21 18.82 -12.67
CA SER A 129 0.66 19.45 -13.93
C SER A 129 -0.28 19.22 -15.11
N VAL A 130 -1.19 18.25 -15.00
CA VAL A 130 -2.17 17.91 -16.02
C VAL A 130 -3.56 18.34 -15.56
N SER A 131 -4.23 19.13 -16.36
CA SER A 131 -5.60 19.58 -16.10
C SER A 131 -6.60 18.42 -16.25
N GLU A 132 -7.70 18.51 -15.52
CA GLU A 132 -8.83 17.61 -15.74
C GLU A 132 -9.41 17.80 -17.12
N LEU A 133 -9.62 16.69 -17.85
CA LEU A 133 -10.33 16.70 -19.12
C LEU A 133 -11.84 16.59 -18.88
N PRO A 134 -12.66 17.28 -19.69
CA PRO A 134 -14.11 17.03 -19.72
C PRO A 134 -14.42 15.57 -20.02
N PHE A 135 -15.48 15.05 -19.43
CA PHE A 135 -15.86 13.62 -19.61
C PHE A 135 -15.99 13.23 -21.10
N GLU A 136 -16.51 14.11 -21.92
CA GLU A 136 -16.72 13.88 -23.35
C GLU A 136 -15.41 13.65 -24.09
N GLU A 137 -14.33 14.29 -23.66
CA GLU A 137 -12.99 14.22 -24.27
C GLU A 137 -12.17 13.00 -23.79
N LEU A 138 -12.65 12.30 -22.75
CA LEU A 138 -11.99 11.10 -22.26
C LEU A 138 -12.06 9.98 -23.30
N ASP A 139 -10.99 9.21 -23.42
CA ASP A 139 -10.98 7.95 -24.16
C ASP A 139 -11.89 6.88 -23.52
N TYR A 140 -12.13 5.79 -24.25
CA TYR A 140 -13.03 4.73 -23.79
C TYR A 140 -12.62 4.13 -22.45
N HIS A 141 -11.32 3.87 -22.24
CA HIS A 141 -10.82 3.28 -21.01
C HIS A 141 -10.98 4.24 -19.83
N SER A 142 -10.62 5.51 -20.02
CA SER A 142 -10.77 6.55 -19.00
C SER A 142 -12.24 6.79 -18.63
N LYS A 143 -13.17 6.69 -19.58
CA LYS A 143 -14.62 6.71 -19.29
C LYS A 143 -15.08 5.53 -18.45
N ALA A 144 -14.55 4.34 -18.73
CA ALA A 144 -14.83 3.16 -17.91
C ALA A 144 -14.29 3.32 -16.46
N LEU A 145 -13.07 3.82 -16.30
CA LEU A 145 -12.49 4.12 -15.00
C LEU A 145 -13.25 5.22 -14.24
N PHE A 146 -13.76 6.23 -14.94
CA PHE A 146 -14.60 7.28 -14.35
C PHE A 146 -15.79 6.70 -13.58
N PHE A 147 -16.46 5.70 -14.15
CA PHE A 147 -17.56 5.00 -13.49
C PHE A 147 -17.05 3.99 -12.45
N ALA A 148 -16.02 3.21 -12.77
CA ALA A 148 -15.47 2.19 -11.90
C ALA A 148 -14.94 2.76 -10.59
N HIS A 149 -14.38 3.96 -10.58
CA HIS A 149 -13.94 4.65 -9.37
C HIS A 149 -15.01 5.52 -8.71
N GLY A 150 -16.23 5.52 -9.22
CA GLY A 150 -17.33 6.32 -8.65
C GLY A 150 -17.17 7.83 -8.85
N ARG A 151 -16.39 8.28 -9.85
CA ARG A 151 -16.16 9.70 -10.14
C ARG A 151 -17.45 10.47 -10.38
N HIS A 152 -18.44 9.84 -11.02
CA HIS A 152 -19.77 10.39 -11.26
C HIS A 152 -20.59 10.66 -9.99
N ARG A 153 -20.19 10.13 -8.84
CA ARG A 153 -20.87 10.25 -7.54
C ARG A 153 -20.28 11.32 -6.64
N HIS A 154 -19.05 11.77 -6.95
CA HIS A 154 -18.30 12.69 -6.12
C HIS A 154 -17.88 13.93 -6.91
N ARG A 155 -18.05 15.08 -6.30
CA ARG A 155 -17.43 16.30 -6.79
C ARG A 155 -16.09 16.49 -6.05
N VAL A 156 -14.99 16.24 -6.73
CA VAL A 156 -13.66 16.53 -6.20
C VAL A 156 -13.40 18.03 -6.34
N THR A 157 -13.08 18.67 -5.23
CA THR A 157 -12.67 20.07 -5.21
C THR A 157 -11.14 20.16 -5.17
N LYS A 158 -10.60 21.36 -5.34
CA LYS A 158 -9.17 21.60 -5.20
C LYS A 158 -8.70 21.26 -3.78
N GLU A 159 -9.48 21.59 -2.76
CA GLU A 159 -9.17 21.28 -1.36
C GLU A 159 -9.06 19.76 -1.14
N HIS A 160 -10.00 18.97 -1.66
CA HIS A 160 -9.93 17.51 -1.59
C HIS A 160 -8.67 16.97 -2.26
N LEU A 161 -8.34 17.50 -3.43
CA LEU A 161 -7.17 17.09 -4.18
C LEU A 161 -5.87 17.39 -3.42
N MET A 162 -5.76 18.62 -2.88
CA MET A 162 -4.57 19.03 -2.14
C MET A 162 -4.42 18.25 -0.83
N ALA A 163 -5.52 18.02 -0.10
CA ALA A 163 -5.51 17.19 1.10
C ALA A 163 -5.08 15.74 0.80
N ALA A 164 -5.57 15.15 -0.30
CA ALA A 164 -5.17 13.81 -0.72
C ALA A 164 -3.67 13.75 -1.09
N ARG A 165 -3.15 14.78 -1.74
CA ARG A 165 -1.71 14.86 -2.07
C ARG A 165 -0.85 15.02 -0.82
N GLN A 166 -1.23 15.89 0.10
CA GLN A 166 -0.53 16.06 1.38
C GLN A 166 -0.51 14.75 2.18
N ALA A 167 -1.65 14.08 2.31
CA ALA A 167 -1.72 12.77 2.95
C ALA A 167 -0.83 11.74 2.26
N TYR A 168 -0.80 11.72 0.92
CA TYR A 168 0.05 10.80 0.15
C TYR A 168 1.54 11.03 0.42
N TYR A 169 2.00 12.28 0.49
CA TYR A 169 3.38 12.59 0.90
C TYR A 169 3.68 12.12 2.32
N GLY A 170 2.75 12.34 3.26
CA GLY A 170 2.85 11.81 4.62
C GLY A 170 2.95 10.29 4.66
N MET A 171 2.12 9.58 3.89
CA MET A 171 2.16 8.12 3.77
C MET A 171 3.49 7.62 3.17
N ILE A 172 4.08 8.35 2.22
CA ILE A 172 5.42 8.03 1.69
C ILE A 172 6.46 8.15 2.79
N SER A 173 6.46 9.24 3.58
CA SER A 173 7.39 9.40 4.70
C SER A 173 7.22 8.33 5.78
N TYR A 174 5.99 7.91 6.03
CA TYR A 174 5.70 6.80 6.93
C TYR A 174 6.36 5.48 6.46
N ILE A 175 6.27 5.17 5.19
CA ILE A 175 6.92 3.97 4.62
C ILE A 175 8.44 4.14 4.56
N ASP A 176 8.95 5.31 4.25
CA ASP A 176 10.39 5.58 4.23
C ASP A 176 11.03 5.34 5.60
N ASP A 177 10.39 5.78 6.69
CA ASP A 177 10.83 5.50 8.06
C ASP A 177 10.90 3.98 8.33
N LYS A 178 9.89 3.21 7.91
CA LYS A 178 9.88 1.73 8.05
C LYS A 178 10.98 1.05 7.25
N VAL A 179 11.19 1.48 6.02
CA VAL A 179 12.30 1.00 5.18
C VAL A 179 13.64 1.30 5.88
N GLY A 180 13.79 2.49 6.45
CA GLY A 180 14.96 2.88 7.24
C GLY A 180 15.23 1.93 8.41
N HIS A 181 14.20 1.53 9.17
CA HIS A 181 14.33 0.58 10.27
C HIS A 181 14.76 -0.82 9.80
N ILE A 182 14.23 -1.30 8.67
CA ILE A 182 14.61 -2.58 8.08
C ILE A 182 16.05 -2.56 7.61
N LEU A 183 16.47 -1.51 6.89
CA LEU A 183 17.84 -1.34 6.41
C LEU A 183 18.84 -1.25 7.58
N ASN A 184 18.51 -0.52 8.63
CA ASN A 184 19.31 -0.47 9.85
C ASN A 184 19.43 -1.84 10.55
N THR A 185 18.38 -2.66 10.47
CA THR A 185 18.41 -4.03 11.01
C THR A 185 19.35 -4.93 10.17
N LEU A 186 19.29 -4.84 8.85
CA LEU A 186 20.24 -5.53 7.96
C LEU A 186 21.69 -5.16 8.25
N GLU A 187 21.95 -3.87 8.47
CA GLU A 187 23.29 -3.39 8.85
C GLU A 187 23.76 -3.95 10.20
N LYS A 188 22.93 -3.83 11.24
CA LYS A 188 23.22 -4.34 12.57
C LYS A 188 23.46 -5.85 12.62
N THR A 189 22.82 -6.59 11.75
CA THR A 189 22.93 -8.06 11.65
C THR A 189 24.01 -8.52 10.66
N GLY A 190 24.73 -7.59 10.00
CA GLY A 190 25.77 -7.89 9.03
C GLY A 190 25.24 -8.55 7.75
N GLN A 191 24.02 -8.22 7.35
CA GLN A 191 23.34 -8.83 6.19
C GLN A 191 23.14 -7.86 5.02
N ARG A 192 23.60 -6.61 5.14
CA ARG A 192 23.34 -5.55 4.16
C ARG A 192 24.06 -5.77 2.82
N ASP A 193 25.26 -6.35 2.85
CA ASP A 193 26.14 -6.49 1.69
C ASP A 193 26.08 -7.88 1.05
N ASN A 194 25.03 -8.64 1.33
CA ASN A 194 24.84 -10.00 0.81
C ASN A 194 23.83 -10.03 -0.34
#